data_773a5d4254d8a24f05bb9c3fe2f2f956
#
_entry.id   773a5d4254d8a24f05bb9c3fe2f2f956
#
_cell.length_a   1.000
_cell.length_b   1.000
_cell.length_c   1.000
_cell.angle_alpha   90.00
_cell.angle_beta   90.00
_cell.angle_gamma   90.00
#
_symmetry.space_group_name_H-M   'P 1'
#
loop_
_entity.id
_entity.type
_entity.pdbx_description
1 polymer ?
#
loop_
_entity_poly.entity_id
_entity_poly.type
_entity_poly.pdbx_seq_one_letter_code
_entity_poly.pdbx_strand_id
1 'polypeptide(L)'
;KGFFEDSLSKTDPVLFKAINDELVRQQNHIELIASENIVSQAVLEAQGSVLTNKYAEGYPGKRYYNGCEHVDIAEELAIDRLKKIFNCKFANAQPHSGAQANGAVFLALLKPGDKFMGMSLNSGGHITHGLKISMSGKWFNAIGYEVDKNSELIDYDKVEHLALENNPKLIIAGG
;
A
#
# COMPACT_ATOMS: atom_id res chain seq x y z
N LYS A 1 25.57 26.59 -11.68
CA LYS A 1 26.18 25.32 -11.23
C LYS A 1 26.22 25.35 -9.72
N GLY A 2 26.01 24.21 -9.09
CA GLY A 2 25.93 24.08 -7.64
C GLY A 2 24.62 23.46 -7.18
N PHE A 3 23.94 24.03 -6.20
CA PHE A 3 22.81 23.42 -5.51
C PHE A 3 21.78 22.72 -6.41
N PHE A 4 21.40 23.29 -7.54
CA PHE A 4 20.39 22.73 -8.45
C PHE A 4 20.93 21.80 -9.53
N GLU A 5 22.24 21.75 -9.74
CA GLU A 5 22.87 21.03 -10.87
C GLU A 5 23.85 19.95 -10.42
N ASP A 6 24.25 19.97 -9.15
CA ASP A 6 25.21 18.99 -8.63
C ASP A 6 24.53 17.65 -8.42
N SER A 7 25.22 16.59 -8.85
CA SER A 7 24.74 15.22 -8.67
C SER A 7 24.80 14.80 -7.20
N LEU A 8 24.03 13.76 -6.84
CA LEU A 8 24.08 13.19 -5.50
C LEU A 8 25.49 12.74 -5.10
N SER A 9 26.25 12.18 -6.02
CA SER A 9 27.64 11.77 -5.78
C SER A 9 28.56 12.89 -5.33
N LYS A 10 28.26 14.13 -5.75
CA LYS A 10 29.00 15.33 -5.37
C LYS A 10 28.45 15.96 -4.09
N THR A 11 27.12 15.99 -3.95
CA THR A 11 26.42 16.68 -2.85
C THR A 11 26.44 15.86 -1.57
N ASP A 12 26.21 14.53 -1.68
CA ASP A 12 26.22 13.59 -0.56
C ASP A 12 26.85 12.25 -0.99
N PRO A 13 28.18 12.19 -0.98
CA PRO A 13 28.89 10.97 -1.39
C PRO A 13 28.63 9.77 -0.46
N VAL A 14 28.22 10.00 0.79
CA VAL A 14 27.91 8.92 1.74
C VAL A 14 26.60 8.25 1.34
N LEU A 15 25.56 9.02 1.08
CA LEU A 15 24.27 8.51 0.61
C LEU A 15 24.42 7.87 -0.78
N PHE A 16 25.17 8.50 -1.68
CA PHE A 16 25.44 7.92 -3.00
C PHE A 16 26.10 6.55 -2.91
N LYS A 17 27.09 6.40 -2.01
CA LYS A 17 27.73 5.10 -1.76
C LYS A 17 26.72 4.09 -1.24
N ALA A 18 25.89 4.44 -0.26
CA ALA A 18 24.88 3.55 0.31
C ALA A 18 23.91 3.02 -0.78
N ILE A 19 23.47 3.88 -1.70
CA ILE A 19 22.60 3.48 -2.81
C ILE A 19 23.31 2.49 -3.75
N ASN A 20 24.59 2.72 -4.07
CA ASN A 20 25.35 1.81 -4.90
C ASN A 20 25.61 0.47 -4.20
N ASP A 21 25.92 0.49 -2.91
CA ASP A 21 26.10 -0.73 -2.11
C ASP A 21 24.80 -1.56 -2.08
N GLU A 22 23.64 -0.90 -1.97
CA GLU A 22 22.33 -1.56 -2.03
C GLU A 22 22.06 -2.16 -3.43
N LEU A 23 22.41 -1.46 -4.51
CA LEU A 23 22.32 -2.02 -5.86
C LEU A 23 23.15 -3.30 -5.98
N VAL A 24 24.40 -3.29 -5.48
CA VAL A 24 25.26 -4.47 -5.47
C VAL A 24 24.67 -5.59 -4.61
N ARG A 25 24.07 -5.25 -3.47
CA ARG A 25 23.37 -6.23 -2.62
C ARG A 25 22.25 -6.91 -3.38
N GLN A 26 21.35 -6.12 -4.00
CA GLN A 26 20.21 -6.66 -4.77
C GLN A 26 20.64 -7.54 -5.94
N GLN A 27 21.77 -7.22 -6.59
CA GLN A 27 22.30 -8.03 -7.69
C GLN A 27 22.91 -9.37 -7.23
N ASN A 28 23.44 -9.44 -6.00
CA ASN A 28 24.20 -10.58 -5.52
C ASN A 28 23.49 -11.45 -4.48
N HIS A 29 22.31 -11.03 -4.00
CA HIS A 29 21.53 -11.76 -3.01
C HIS A 29 20.17 -12.16 -3.58
N ILE A 30 19.75 -13.36 -3.22
CA ILE A 30 18.38 -13.81 -3.54
C ILE A 30 17.44 -13.23 -2.51
N GLU A 31 16.45 -12.46 -2.98
CA GLU A 31 15.41 -11.91 -2.13
C GLU A 31 14.26 -12.91 -2.00
N LEU A 32 13.91 -13.28 -0.76
CA LEU A 32 12.85 -14.23 -0.45
C LEU A 32 11.63 -13.59 0.22
N ILE A 33 11.60 -12.26 0.32
CA ILE A 33 10.43 -11.53 0.83
C ILE A 33 9.41 -11.40 -0.31
N ALA A 34 8.34 -12.17 -0.25
CA ALA A 34 7.34 -12.29 -1.33
C ALA A 34 6.63 -10.96 -1.67
N SER A 35 6.60 -10.00 -0.74
CA SER A 35 6.00 -8.68 -0.95
C SER A 35 6.94 -7.66 -1.59
N GLU A 36 8.22 -7.96 -1.76
CA GLU A 36 9.15 -7.08 -2.46
C GLU A 36 9.04 -7.22 -3.97
N ASN A 37 9.18 -6.10 -4.68
CA ASN A 37 9.12 -6.04 -6.13
C ASN A 37 10.27 -5.19 -6.67
N ILE A 38 11.09 -5.78 -7.54
CA ILE A 38 12.16 -5.06 -8.24
C ILE A 38 11.51 -4.23 -9.35
N VAL A 39 11.58 -2.92 -9.21
CA VAL A 39 10.97 -1.99 -10.17
C VAL A 39 11.86 -1.76 -11.39
N SER A 40 11.26 -1.36 -12.51
CA SER A 40 11.99 -1.02 -13.73
C SER A 40 12.70 0.35 -13.61
N GLN A 41 13.70 0.57 -14.46
CA GLN A 41 14.35 1.86 -14.60
C GLN A 41 13.34 3.00 -14.86
N ALA A 42 12.31 2.77 -15.68
CA ALA A 42 11.26 3.75 -15.97
C ALA A 42 10.48 4.17 -14.72
N VAL A 43 10.23 3.24 -13.79
CA VAL A 43 9.59 3.57 -12.50
C VAL A 43 10.51 4.44 -11.65
N LEU A 44 11.81 4.15 -11.59
CA LEU A 44 12.78 4.96 -10.85
C LEU A 44 12.88 6.38 -11.43
N GLU A 45 12.92 6.52 -12.76
CA GLU A 45 12.94 7.81 -13.45
C GLU A 45 11.67 8.63 -13.18
N ALA A 46 10.51 8.01 -13.23
CA ALA A 46 9.24 8.69 -12.93
C ALA A 46 9.18 9.14 -11.46
N GLN A 47 9.57 8.30 -10.53
CA GLN A 47 9.56 8.57 -9.10
C GLN A 47 10.55 9.68 -8.70
N GLY A 48 11.73 9.72 -9.31
CA GLY A 48 12.76 10.74 -9.09
C GLY A 48 12.63 11.99 -9.98
N SER A 49 11.46 12.22 -10.59
CA SER A 49 11.24 13.32 -11.50
C SER A 49 10.88 14.64 -10.81
N VAL A 50 10.80 15.73 -11.60
CA VAL A 50 10.37 17.06 -11.14
C VAL A 50 8.92 17.10 -10.59
N LEU A 51 8.13 16.07 -10.84
CA LEU A 51 6.80 15.93 -10.23
C LEU A 51 6.87 15.95 -8.69
N THR A 52 7.99 15.53 -8.11
CA THR A 52 8.28 15.61 -6.67
C THR A 52 8.14 17.04 -6.11
N ASN A 53 8.35 18.07 -6.91
CA ASN A 53 8.29 19.47 -6.49
C ASN A 53 6.85 20.00 -6.39
N LYS A 54 5.86 19.29 -6.97
CA LYS A 54 4.52 19.83 -7.07
C LYS A 54 3.60 19.37 -5.93
N TYR A 55 3.10 20.34 -5.19
CA TYR A 55 2.03 20.15 -4.21
C TYR A 55 0.67 20.06 -4.94
N ALA A 56 0.04 18.88 -4.92
CA ALA A 56 -1.15 18.58 -5.72
C ALA A 56 -2.31 18.07 -4.84
N GLU A 57 -2.62 18.79 -3.77
CA GLU A 57 -3.75 18.46 -2.90
C GLU A 57 -5.09 18.52 -3.66
N GLY A 58 -5.96 17.55 -3.40
CA GLY A 58 -7.21 17.36 -4.11
C GLY A 58 -7.10 16.21 -5.13
N TYR A 59 -7.94 16.24 -6.16
CA TYR A 59 -8.02 15.22 -7.21
C TYR A 59 -7.87 15.84 -8.60
N PRO A 60 -7.57 15.07 -9.64
CA PRO A 60 -7.51 15.58 -11.01
C PRO A 60 -8.73 16.44 -11.37
N GLY A 61 -8.49 17.63 -11.91
CA GLY A 61 -9.53 18.61 -12.24
C GLY A 61 -10.21 19.27 -11.03
N LYS A 62 -9.85 18.91 -9.80
CA LYS A 62 -10.40 19.45 -8.55
C LYS A 62 -9.30 19.69 -7.52
N ARG A 63 -8.29 20.45 -7.90
CA ARG A 63 -7.15 20.78 -7.05
C ARG A 63 -7.40 22.05 -6.24
N TYR A 64 -6.78 22.11 -5.07
CA TYR A 64 -6.78 23.32 -4.25
C TYR A 64 -5.80 24.38 -4.74
N TYR A 65 -4.80 24.00 -5.55
CA TYR A 65 -3.75 24.86 -6.06
C TYR A 65 -3.66 24.81 -7.58
N ASN A 66 -3.18 25.89 -8.20
CA ASN A 66 -2.94 25.99 -9.63
C ASN A 66 -1.65 25.24 -10.05
N GLY A 67 -1.47 25.05 -11.35
CA GLY A 67 -0.28 24.45 -11.94
C GLY A 67 -0.25 22.92 -11.80
N CYS A 68 -1.41 22.28 -11.73
CA CYS A 68 -1.54 20.83 -11.57
C CYS A 68 -1.87 20.09 -12.88
N GLU A 69 -1.92 20.79 -14.01
CA GLU A 69 -2.31 20.23 -15.30
C GLU A 69 -1.48 19.03 -15.74
N HIS A 70 -0.19 19.01 -15.40
CA HIS A 70 0.70 17.90 -15.76
C HIS A 70 0.69 16.76 -14.75
N VAL A 71 0.55 17.06 -13.45
CA VAL A 71 0.39 16.00 -12.42
C VAL A 71 -0.97 15.34 -12.54
N ASP A 72 -2.00 16.07 -12.99
CA ASP A 72 -3.32 15.50 -13.29
C ASP A 72 -3.23 14.42 -14.36
N ILE A 73 -2.49 14.66 -15.44
CA ILE A 73 -2.25 13.66 -16.49
C ILE A 73 -1.62 12.39 -15.89
N ALA A 74 -0.60 12.54 -15.03
CA ALA A 74 0.05 11.39 -14.41
C ALA A 74 -0.91 10.59 -13.52
N GLU A 75 -1.72 11.26 -12.71
CA GLU A 75 -2.69 10.61 -11.82
C GLU A 75 -3.85 9.98 -12.60
N GLU A 76 -4.39 10.65 -13.61
CA GLU A 76 -5.43 10.11 -14.48
C GLU A 76 -4.96 8.85 -15.23
N LEU A 77 -3.73 8.85 -15.76
CA LEU A 77 -3.14 7.66 -16.38
C LEU A 77 -3.03 6.50 -15.38
N ALA A 78 -2.64 6.75 -14.15
CA ALA A 78 -2.58 5.72 -13.11
C ALA A 78 -3.97 5.16 -12.81
N ILE A 79 -4.97 6.02 -12.61
CA ILE A 79 -6.36 5.64 -12.36
C ILE A 79 -6.92 4.79 -13.51
N ASP A 80 -6.72 5.23 -14.76
CA ASP A 80 -7.26 4.52 -15.92
C ASP A 80 -6.59 3.16 -16.14
N ARG A 81 -5.29 3.06 -15.87
CA ARG A 81 -4.57 1.78 -15.93
C ARG A 81 -5.01 0.82 -14.83
N LEU A 82 -5.20 1.31 -13.59
CA LEU A 82 -5.77 0.51 -12.50
C LEU A 82 -7.16 -0.01 -12.85
N LYS A 83 -8.05 0.84 -13.36
CA LYS A 83 -9.39 0.41 -13.80
C LYS A 83 -9.34 -0.71 -14.83
N LYS A 84 -8.40 -0.64 -15.79
CA LYS A 84 -8.23 -1.68 -16.81
C LYS A 84 -7.68 -2.98 -16.21
N ILE A 85 -6.64 -2.91 -15.38
CA ILE A 85 -6.00 -4.09 -14.78
C ILE A 85 -6.97 -4.84 -13.88
N PHE A 86 -7.72 -4.12 -13.03
CA PHE A 86 -8.64 -4.71 -12.06
C PHE A 86 -10.08 -4.84 -12.57
N ASN A 87 -10.35 -4.46 -13.83
CA ASN A 87 -11.70 -4.45 -14.42
C ASN A 87 -12.73 -3.79 -13.48
N CYS A 88 -12.40 -2.64 -12.92
CA CYS A 88 -13.23 -1.93 -11.95
C CYS A 88 -13.68 -0.56 -12.46
N LYS A 89 -14.79 -0.05 -11.91
CA LYS A 89 -15.35 1.25 -12.32
C LYS A 89 -14.62 2.43 -11.68
N PHE A 90 -14.06 2.25 -10.49
CA PHE A 90 -13.41 3.29 -9.70
C PHE A 90 -12.06 2.82 -9.22
N ALA A 91 -11.09 3.71 -9.18
CA ALA A 91 -9.79 3.49 -8.59
C ALA A 91 -9.28 4.79 -7.95
N ASN A 92 -8.49 4.66 -6.90
CA ASN A 92 -7.78 5.77 -6.26
C ASN A 92 -6.29 5.40 -6.19
N ALA A 93 -5.45 6.21 -6.82
CA ALA A 93 -4.01 6.01 -6.90
C ALA A 93 -3.22 6.81 -5.83
N GLN A 94 -3.90 7.55 -4.94
CA GLN A 94 -3.25 8.45 -4.00
C GLN A 94 -2.64 7.79 -2.75
N PRO A 95 -3.13 6.64 -2.23
CA PRO A 95 -2.50 6.03 -1.06
C PRO A 95 -1.03 5.75 -1.32
N HIS A 96 -0.16 6.16 -0.38
CA HIS A 96 1.28 5.94 -0.48
C HIS A 96 1.71 4.51 -0.13
N SER A 97 0.79 3.70 0.40
CA SER A 97 1.04 2.32 0.83
C SER A 97 -0.26 1.53 0.92
N GLY A 98 -0.16 0.19 0.93
CA GLY A 98 -1.30 -0.69 1.22
C GLY A 98 -1.89 -0.44 2.61
N ALA A 99 -1.06 -0.11 3.60
CA ALA A 99 -1.53 0.23 4.94
C ALA A 99 -2.40 1.51 4.94
N GLN A 100 -2.02 2.53 4.17
CA GLN A 100 -2.84 3.74 4.01
C GLN A 100 -4.13 3.45 3.23
N ALA A 101 -4.07 2.63 2.18
CA ALA A 101 -5.26 2.22 1.43
C ALA A 101 -6.25 1.48 2.34
N ASN A 102 -5.78 0.52 3.14
CA ASN A 102 -6.61 -0.15 4.13
C ASN A 102 -7.16 0.82 5.18
N GLY A 103 -6.36 1.76 5.66
CA GLY A 103 -6.80 2.81 6.58
C GLY A 103 -7.92 3.68 6.01
N ALA A 104 -7.84 4.03 4.73
CA ALA A 104 -8.90 4.77 4.04
C ALA A 104 -10.21 3.98 3.94
N VAL A 105 -10.13 2.67 3.67
CA VAL A 105 -11.31 1.78 3.66
C VAL A 105 -11.93 1.68 5.06
N PHE A 106 -11.11 1.51 6.10
CA PHE A 106 -11.60 1.50 7.47
C PHE A 106 -12.31 2.81 7.84
N LEU A 107 -11.70 3.95 7.49
CA LEU A 107 -12.29 5.26 7.76
C LEU A 107 -13.63 5.46 7.05
N ALA A 108 -13.77 4.93 5.82
CA ALA A 108 -14.99 5.05 5.03
C ALA A 108 -16.13 4.17 5.55
N LEU A 109 -15.81 2.97 6.05
CA LEU A 109 -16.81 1.93 6.33
C LEU A 109 -17.05 1.66 7.83
N LEU A 110 -16.11 2.02 8.69
CA LEU A 110 -16.14 1.69 10.11
C LEU A 110 -16.07 2.92 11.00
N LYS A 111 -16.55 2.75 12.23
CA LYS A 111 -16.33 3.66 13.35
C LYS A 111 -15.42 3.00 14.38
N PRO A 112 -14.66 3.76 15.19
CA PRO A 112 -13.89 3.19 16.30
C PRO A 112 -14.76 2.26 17.16
N GLY A 113 -14.24 1.07 17.45
CA GLY A 113 -14.96 0.03 18.18
C GLY A 113 -15.82 -0.92 17.34
N ASP A 114 -16.01 -0.65 16.05
CA ASP A 114 -16.72 -1.58 15.17
C ASP A 114 -15.95 -2.89 14.98
N LYS A 115 -16.68 -3.97 14.75
CA LYS A 115 -16.12 -5.29 14.48
C LYS A 115 -15.81 -5.45 13.02
N PHE A 116 -14.64 -6.03 12.72
CA PHE A 116 -14.29 -6.53 11.39
C PHE A 116 -13.56 -7.86 11.49
N MET A 117 -13.55 -8.63 10.42
CA MET A 117 -12.80 -9.88 10.31
C MET A 117 -11.64 -9.76 9.34
N GLY A 118 -10.56 -10.48 9.60
CA GLY A 118 -9.41 -10.61 8.71
C GLY A 118 -8.61 -11.85 9.04
N MET A 119 -7.79 -12.30 8.09
CA MET A 119 -6.89 -13.43 8.35
C MET A 119 -5.86 -13.04 9.41
N SER A 120 -5.66 -13.94 10.38
CA SER A 120 -4.67 -13.77 11.45
C SER A 120 -3.25 -13.74 10.89
N LEU A 121 -2.36 -12.98 11.54
CA LEU A 121 -0.95 -12.89 11.14
C LEU A 121 -0.27 -14.25 11.03
N ASN A 122 -0.57 -15.16 11.97
CA ASN A 122 -0.01 -16.51 11.99
C ASN A 122 -0.45 -17.39 10.81
N SER A 123 -1.51 -17.00 10.12
CA SER A 123 -2.03 -17.68 8.93
C SER A 123 -1.71 -16.94 7.62
N GLY A 124 -0.82 -15.93 7.67
CA GLY A 124 -0.43 -15.15 6.51
C GLY A 124 -1.17 -13.83 6.35
N GLY A 125 -2.00 -13.43 7.29
CA GLY A 125 -2.67 -12.12 7.26
C GLY A 125 -1.69 -10.96 7.47
N HIS A 126 -2.01 -9.80 6.90
CA HIS A 126 -1.20 -8.60 7.07
C HIS A 126 -1.40 -7.96 8.46
N ILE A 127 -0.41 -7.19 8.93
CA ILE A 127 -0.50 -6.48 10.23
C ILE A 127 -1.72 -5.54 10.31
N THR A 128 -2.16 -4.98 9.18
CA THR A 128 -3.37 -4.13 9.10
C THR A 128 -4.68 -4.90 9.19
N HIS A 129 -4.64 -6.24 9.27
CA HIS A 129 -5.83 -7.08 9.47
C HIS A 129 -6.21 -7.25 10.96
N GLY A 130 -5.82 -6.32 11.81
CA GLY A 130 -6.26 -6.28 13.20
C GLY A 130 -5.20 -6.69 14.23
N LEU A 131 -3.91 -6.70 13.85
CA LEU A 131 -2.86 -6.91 14.84
C LEU A 131 -2.95 -5.83 15.93
N LYS A 132 -2.98 -6.23 17.20
CA LYS A 132 -3.25 -5.36 18.36
C LYS A 132 -2.37 -4.11 18.46
N ILE A 133 -1.14 -4.16 17.93
CA ILE A 133 -0.21 -3.02 17.94
C ILE A 133 -0.44 -2.05 16.76
N SER A 134 -1.14 -2.49 15.71
CA SER A 134 -1.47 -1.67 14.54
C SER A 134 -2.66 -0.73 14.82
N MET A 135 -2.85 0.25 13.94
CA MET A 135 -4.02 1.15 13.98
C MET A 135 -5.32 0.36 13.98
N SER A 136 -5.44 -0.63 13.09
CA SER A 136 -6.66 -1.43 12.96
C SER A 136 -6.99 -2.24 14.22
N GLY A 137 -5.99 -2.78 14.91
CA GLY A 137 -6.20 -3.50 16.16
C GLY A 137 -6.40 -2.62 17.39
N LYS A 138 -5.99 -1.33 17.32
CA LYS A 138 -6.20 -0.36 18.41
C LYS A 138 -7.55 0.32 18.33
N TRP A 139 -8.03 0.61 17.13
CA TRP A 139 -9.26 1.38 16.93
C TRP A 139 -10.51 0.53 16.75
N PHE A 140 -10.35 -0.71 16.31
CA PHE A 140 -11.45 -1.60 15.97
C PHE A 140 -11.37 -2.93 16.72
N ASN A 141 -12.48 -3.66 16.77
CA ASN A 141 -12.56 -4.99 17.33
C ASN A 141 -12.32 -6.02 16.22
N ALA A 142 -11.06 -6.39 16.03
CA ALA A 142 -10.66 -7.35 15.02
C ALA A 142 -10.94 -8.80 15.46
N ILE A 143 -11.55 -9.57 14.57
CA ILE A 143 -11.81 -11.01 14.74
C ILE A 143 -10.93 -11.72 13.70
N GLY A 144 -9.96 -12.51 14.18
CA GLY A 144 -9.07 -13.28 13.33
C GLY A 144 -9.70 -14.59 12.88
N TYR A 145 -9.59 -14.92 11.58
CA TYR A 145 -9.79 -16.30 11.12
C TYR A 145 -8.43 -16.89 10.71
N GLU A 146 -8.35 -18.20 10.78
CA GLU A 146 -7.10 -18.94 10.57
C GLU A 146 -7.31 -20.02 9.51
N VAL A 147 -6.21 -20.50 8.93
CA VAL A 147 -6.20 -21.74 8.15
C VAL A 147 -6.32 -22.95 9.07
N ASP A 148 -6.89 -24.04 8.57
CA ASP A 148 -6.90 -25.31 9.28
C ASP A 148 -5.47 -25.87 9.39
N LYS A 149 -5.08 -26.30 10.57
CA LYS A 149 -3.71 -26.72 10.89
C LYS A 149 -3.25 -27.98 10.15
N ASN A 150 -4.19 -28.82 9.70
CA ASN A 150 -3.86 -30.09 9.04
C ASN A 150 -3.87 -29.95 7.52
N SER A 151 -4.85 -29.24 6.99
CA SER A 151 -5.01 -29.05 5.54
C SER A 151 -4.28 -27.82 5.00
N GLU A 152 -3.90 -26.87 5.89
CA GLU A 152 -3.34 -25.55 5.56
C GLU A 152 -4.24 -24.71 4.63
N LEU A 153 -5.53 -25.05 4.57
CA LEU A 153 -6.54 -24.35 3.78
C LEU A 153 -7.46 -23.53 4.65
N ILE A 154 -8.11 -22.51 4.06
CA ILE A 154 -9.17 -21.77 4.72
C ILE A 154 -10.40 -22.66 4.84
N ASP A 155 -10.88 -22.85 6.08
CA ASP A 155 -12.16 -23.50 6.37
C ASP A 155 -13.28 -22.44 6.26
N TYR A 156 -13.95 -22.40 5.11
CA TYR A 156 -14.98 -21.40 4.85
C TYR A 156 -16.21 -21.55 5.76
N ASP A 157 -16.53 -22.76 6.20
CA ASP A 157 -17.65 -23.00 7.12
C ASP A 157 -17.36 -22.37 8.50
N LYS A 158 -16.11 -22.48 8.97
CA LYS A 158 -15.67 -21.76 10.18
C LYS A 158 -15.68 -20.26 10.01
N VAL A 159 -15.26 -19.74 8.84
CA VAL A 159 -15.28 -18.30 8.55
C VAL A 159 -16.73 -17.79 8.57
N GLU A 160 -17.65 -18.51 7.95
CA GLU A 160 -19.09 -18.18 7.97
C GLU A 160 -19.64 -18.19 9.40
N HIS A 161 -19.35 -19.23 10.17
CA HIS A 161 -19.79 -19.33 11.57
C HIS A 161 -19.29 -18.15 12.41
N LEU A 162 -18.00 -17.80 12.31
CA LEU A 162 -17.43 -16.64 12.98
C LEU A 162 -18.08 -15.32 12.55
N ALA A 163 -18.41 -15.20 11.26
CA ALA A 163 -19.09 -14.02 10.76
C ALA A 163 -20.51 -13.89 11.30
N LEU A 164 -21.27 -14.98 11.34
CA LEU A 164 -22.63 -15.02 11.89
C LEU A 164 -22.65 -14.74 13.40
N GLU A 165 -21.72 -15.34 14.15
CA GLU A 165 -21.59 -15.14 15.59
C GLU A 165 -21.22 -13.69 15.96
N ASN A 166 -20.29 -13.10 15.21
CA ASN A 166 -19.71 -11.80 15.55
C ASN A 166 -20.35 -10.61 14.84
N ASN A 167 -21.07 -10.86 13.74
CA ASN A 167 -21.70 -9.83 12.90
C ASN A 167 -20.74 -8.66 12.55
N PRO A 168 -19.61 -8.94 11.89
CA PRO A 168 -18.64 -7.90 11.50
C PRO A 168 -19.22 -7.02 10.42
N LYS A 169 -18.83 -5.73 10.41
CA LYS A 169 -19.21 -4.78 9.35
C LYS A 169 -18.34 -4.90 8.09
N LEU A 170 -17.18 -5.50 8.21
CA LEU A 170 -16.20 -5.65 7.15
C LEU A 170 -15.49 -7.00 7.31
N ILE A 171 -15.25 -7.69 6.20
CA ILE A 171 -14.36 -8.85 6.12
C ILE A 171 -13.25 -8.53 5.14
N ILE A 172 -12.00 -8.68 5.57
CA ILE A 172 -10.82 -8.55 4.70
C ILE A 172 -10.45 -9.95 4.23
N ALA A 173 -10.49 -10.14 2.92
CA ALA A 173 -10.10 -11.38 2.26
C ALA A 173 -8.77 -11.17 1.52
N GLY A 174 -7.73 -11.86 1.97
CA GLY A 174 -6.39 -11.76 1.43
C GLY A 174 -5.32 -12.02 2.49
N GLY A 175 -4.11 -12.25 2.05
CA GLY A 175 -2.96 -12.54 2.89
C GLY A 175 -1.65 -12.09 2.26
#